data_0de119ef7ee7fc38bf0b9372799b8f86
#
_entry.id   0de119ef7ee7fc38bf0b9372799b8f86
#
_cell.length_a   1.000
_cell.length_b   1.000
_cell.length_c   1.000
_cell.angle_alpha   90.00
_cell.angle_beta   90.00
_cell.angle_gamma   90.00
#
_symmetry.space_group_name_H-M   'P 1'
#
loop_
_entity.id
_entity.type
_entity.pdbx_description
1 polymer ?
#
loop_
_entity_poly.entity_id
_entity_poly.type
_entity_poly.pdbx_seq_one_letter_code
_entity_poly.pdbx_strand_id
1 'polypeptide(L)'
;MKLSLVVLTLISVAAQALALVARENLPKPQNDPFYQPPDGWESKKVGTILRSRKVNINTLVKDNLKEAWQLLYRTTYRSEDEPTTTVTTIMVPHNAQNDSLVMFGDFEDAGAPQCAPSYTWRAGLKSDVSSIFNVGIAMLYLQEGYIVTMPDKEGNKGAFGSGHVEGRQSLDGIRATLAFDKIGLNKNARVVGHGYSGGGIQCGWTAALKKSYAPEINSVGWFTGGTPSNVTALVEKINGGPFAGYVAGGLGGVISTYPDVKAYTDKVFTKQAQKDLEFPKKHCQEEITLHFLFKNFYDKSFSTVGKRFLYEPVVQKALNELTMGTNPEFTPDTPVLMVHGISDEVAPYEAAHTTYKSWCKNGADVEFVSFANPVSAHGVTTVTSTVPGFLWNRDRLQGKPVQGGCREIKNHDAGINSNALGEDFESALGLLKGCLLYTSPSPRDLST
;
A
#
# COMPACT_ATOMS: atom_id res chain seq x y z
N MET A 1 -12.43 -22.62 9.19
CA MET A 1 -11.57 -23.56 8.42
C MET A 1 -12.07 -23.85 7.00
N LYS A 2 -13.35 -24.14 6.75
CA LYS A 2 -13.85 -24.42 5.39
C LYS A 2 -13.94 -23.17 4.47
N LEU A 3 -14.19 -21.98 5.02
CA LEU A 3 -14.32 -20.73 4.23
C LEU A 3 -12.96 -20.20 3.77
N SER A 4 -11.92 -20.35 4.60
CA SER A 4 -10.54 -19.97 4.22
C SER A 4 -10.00 -20.85 3.07
N LEU A 5 -10.41 -22.11 3.03
CA LEU A 5 -10.03 -23.02 1.94
C LEU A 5 -10.72 -22.64 0.61
N VAL A 6 -11.95 -22.17 0.67
CA VAL A 6 -12.70 -21.73 -0.52
C VAL A 6 -12.11 -20.44 -1.11
N VAL A 7 -11.69 -19.49 -0.28
CA VAL A 7 -11.03 -18.27 -0.74
C VAL A 7 -9.65 -18.59 -1.35
N LEU A 8 -8.86 -19.48 -0.75
CA LEU A 8 -7.60 -19.96 -1.31
C LEU A 8 -7.79 -20.72 -2.62
N THR A 9 -8.86 -21.50 -2.75
CA THR A 9 -9.15 -22.25 -3.98
C THR A 9 -9.65 -21.33 -5.10
N LEU A 10 -10.43 -20.30 -4.79
CA LEU A 10 -10.86 -19.30 -5.78
C LEU A 10 -9.68 -18.46 -6.28
N ILE A 11 -8.73 -18.10 -5.43
CA ILE A 11 -7.49 -17.42 -5.80
C ILE A 11 -6.63 -18.31 -6.72
N SER A 12 -6.53 -19.61 -6.43
CA SER A 12 -5.72 -20.53 -7.25
C SER A 12 -6.33 -20.83 -8.63
N VAL A 13 -7.64 -20.89 -8.73
CA VAL A 13 -8.36 -21.13 -10.02
C VAL A 13 -8.31 -19.86 -10.89
N ALA A 14 -8.46 -18.67 -10.31
CA ALA A 14 -8.28 -17.41 -11.02
C ALA A 14 -6.85 -17.25 -11.57
N ALA A 15 -5.84 -17.66 -10.82
CA ALA A 15 -4.44 -17.62 -11.23
C ALA A 15 -4.13 -18.52 -12.43
N GLN A 16 -4.83 -19.65 -12.59
CA GLN A 16 -4.61 -20.57 -13.72
C GLN A 16 -5.30 -20.11 -15.02
N ALA A 17 -6.44 -19.43 -14.93
CA ALA A 17 -7.17 -18.91 -16.10
C ALA A 17 -6.48 -17.70 -16.76
N LEU A 18 -5.63 -16.96 -16.04
CA LEU A 18 -4.91 -15.77 -16.49
C LEU A 18 -3.60 -16.07 -17.27
N ALA A 19 -3.33 -17.33 -17.59
CA ALA A 19 -2.09 -17.78 -18.21
C ALA A 19 -1.87 -17.35 -19.68
N LEU A 20 -2.83 -16.69 -20.33
CA LEU A 20 -2.84 -16.49 -21.79
C LEU A 20 -2.61 -15.05 -22.30
N VAL A 21 -2.31 -14.08 -21.43
CA VAL A 21 -1.99 -12.73 -21.91
C VAL A 21 -0.52 -12.64 -22.31
N ALA A 22 -0.27 -12.15 -23.53
CA ALA A 22 1.08 -12.03 -24.10
C ALA A 22 2.01 -11.23 -23.18
N ARG A 23 3.18 -11.79 -22.84
CA ARG A 23 4.23 -11.12 -22.09
C ARG A 23 4.95 -10.10 -22.96
N GLU A 24 4.95 -8.82 -22.57
CA GLU A 24 6.10 -7.99 -22.89
C GLU A 24 7.28 -8.53 -22.07
N ASN A 25 8.43 -8.78 -22.71
CA ASN A 25 9.68 -9.08 -22.03
C ASN A 25 10.25 -7.80 -21.44
N LEU A 26 9.66 -7.36 -20.30
CA LEU A 26 10.11 -6.16 -19.60
C LEU A 26 11.41 -6.48 -18.86
N PRO A 27 12.47 -5.67 -19.02
CA PRO A 27 13.64 -5.78 -18.17
C PRO A 27 13.24 -5.53 -16.72
N LYS A 28 13.74 -6.33 -15.79
CA LYS A 28 13.54 -6.08 -14.36
C LYS A 28 14.14 -4.71 -13.99
N PRO A 29 13.61 -4.02 -12.96
CA PRO A 29 14.08 -2.68 -12.57
C PRO A 29 15.61 -2.57 -12.43
N GLN A 30 16.27 -3.61 -11.93
CA GLN A 30 17.74 -3.65 -11.79
C GLN A 30 18.48 -3.55 -13.13
N ASN A 31 17.86 -3.98 -14.22
CA ASN A 31 18.40 -4.06 -15.56
C ASN A 31 17.78 -3.04 -16.53
N ASP A 32 16.86 -2.21 -16.04
CA ASP A 32 16.20 -1.16 -16.84
C ASP A 32 16.88 0.19 -16.58
N PRO A 33 17.54 0.80 -17.59
CA PRO A 33 18.21 2.10 -17.45
C PRO A 33 17.30 3.23 -16.98
N PHE A 34 15.98 3.06 -17.09
CA PHE A 34 15.03 4.06 -16.62
C PHE A 34 15.14 4.28 -15.10
N TYR A 35 15.36 3.21 -14.32
CA TYR A 35 15.46 3.28 -12.85
C TYR A 35 16.80 3.83 -12.37
N GLN A 36 17.77 4.01 -13.27
CA GLN A 36 19.07 4.60 -12.93
C GLN A 36 19.01 6.12 -13.04
N PRO A 37 19.25 6.89 -11.96
CA PRO A 37 19.22 8.34 -12.01
C PRO A 37 20.38 8.90 -12.85
N PRO A 38 20.24 10.10 -13.46
CA PRO A 38 21.33 10.78 -14.12
C PRO A 38 22.32 11.38 -13.10
N ASP A 39 23.55 11.70 -13.53
CA ASP A 39 24.55 12.33 -12.67
C ASP A 39 24.02 13.61 -12.01
N GLY A 40 24.44 13.87 -10.78
CA GLY A 40 24.10 15.08 -10.01
C GLY A 40 22.66 15.12 -9.50
N TRP A 41 21.95 14.03 -9.52
CA TRP A 41 20.57 13.94 -9.03
C TRP A 41 20.45 14.18 -7.51
N GLU A 42 21.48 13.85 -6.74
CA GLU A 42 21.49 13.95 -5.27
C GLU A 42 21.25 15.39 -4.80
N SER A 43 21.78 16.36 -5.53
CA SER A 43 21.65 17.80 -5.23
C SER A 43 20.30 18.40 -5.63
N LYS A 44 19.45 17.67 -6.33
CA LYS A 44 18.13 18.16 -6.75
C LYS A 44 17.18 18.25 -5.57
N LYS A 45 16.16 19.12 -5.69
CA LYS A 45 15.08 19.22 -4.69
C LYS A 45 14.23 17.95 -4.70
N VAL A 46 13.61 17.62 -3.57
CA VAL A 46 12.62 16.55 -3.46
C VAL A 46 11.48 16.73 -4.46
N GLY A 47 10.95 15.65 -5.00
CA GLY A 47 9.93 15.68 -6.06
C GLY A 47 10.45 16.07 -7.45
N THR A 48 11.76 16.38 -7.63
CA THR A 48 12.31 16.67 -8.97
C THR A 48 12.24 15.43 -9.84
N ILE A 49 11.59 15.57 -11.00
CA ILE A 49 11.51 14.53 -12.03
C ILE A 49 12.89 14.41 -12.69
N LEU A 50 13.47 13.24 -12.63
CA LEU A 50 14.79 12.92 -13.20
C LEU A 50 14.66 12.26 -14.57
N ARG A 51 13.64 11.44 -14.76
CA ARG A 51 13.30 10.79 -16.03
C ARG A 51 11.79 10.66 -16.14
N SER A 52 11.26 10.62 -17.35
CA SER A 52 9.87 10.29 -17.63
C SER A 52 9.76 9.39 -18.83
N ARG A 53 8.82 8.46 -18.82
CA ARG A 53 8.49 7.63 -19.99
C ARG A 53 7.00 7.32 -20.03
N LYS A 54 6.47 7.18 -21.23
CA LYS A 54 5.15 6.61 -21.45
C LYS A 54 5.23 5.09 -21.36
N VAL A 55 4.24 4.46 -20.74
CA VAL A 55 4.22 3.01 -20.53
C VAL A 55 2.84 2.45 -20.81
N ASN A 56 2.78 1.14 -21.07
CA ASN A 56 1.53 0.39 -21.07
C ASN A 56 1.32 -0.25 -19.70
N ILE A 57 0.10 -0.17 -19.21
CA ILE A 57 -0.34 -0.89 -18.02
C ILE A 57 -1.07 -2.14 -18.49
N ASN A 58 -0.67 -3.29 -17.96
CA ASN A 58 -1.25 -4.57 -18.30
C ASN A 58 -2.41 -4.88 -17.35
N THR A 59 -3.49 -4.12 -17.45
CA THR A 59 -4.70 -4.31 -16.67
C THR A 59 -5.74 -5.11 -17.49
N LEU A 60 -6.65 -5.77 -16.77
CA LEU A 60 -7.77 -6.50 -17.37
C LEU A 60 -8.83 -5.57 -17.99
N VAL A 61 -8.88 -4.31 -17.57
CA VAL A 61 -9.86 -3.32 -18.01
C VAL A 61 -9.11 -2.13 -18.63
N LYS A 62 -9.12 -2.05 -19.97
CA LYS A 62 -8.43 -0.99 -20.72
C LYS A 62 -9.33 0.19 -21.11
N ASP A 63 -10.64 0.09 -20.90
CA ASP A 63 -11.62 0.92 -21.60
C ASP A 63 -11.61 2.39 -21.21
N ASN A 64 -11.08 2.76 -20.03
CA ASN A 64 -11.01 4.16 -19.62
C ASN A 64 -9.59 4.72 -19.46
N LEU A 65 -8.55 3.94 -19.68
CA LEU A 65 -7.16 4.41 -19.57
C LEU A 65 -6.69 5.02 -20.91
N LYS A 66 -6.54 6.33 -20.95
CA LYS A 66 -6.01 7.06 -22.12
C LYS A 66 -4.51 6.86 -22.28
N GLU A 67 -3.78 7.02 -21.18
CA GLU A 67 -2.32 6.91 -21.15
C GLU A 67 -1.80 6.68 -19.73
N ALA A 68 -0.61 6.09 -19.66
CA ALA A 68 0.12 5.96 -18.41
C ALA A 68 1.58 6.42 -18.58
N TRP A 69 2.13 6.98 -17.49
CA TRP A 69 3.48 7.51 -17.44
C TRP A 69 4.21 6.97 -16.22
N GLN A 70 5.51 6.83 -16.33
CA GLN A 70 6.38 6.62 -15.19
C GLN A 70 7.32 7.82 -15.03
N LEU A 71 7.47 8.25 -13.77
CA LEU A 71 8.40 9.29 -13.39
C LEU A 71 9.40 8.70 -12.40
N LEU A 72 10.70 8.74 -12.76
CA LEU A 72 11.77 8.58 -11.76
C LEU A 72 11.99 9.94 -11.12
N TYR A 73 11.93 10.03 -9.80
CA TYR A 73 12.06 11.28 -9.08
C TYR A 73 13.00 11.18 -7.88
N ARG A 74 13.57 12.33 -7.50
CA ARG A 74 14.38 12.48 -6.30
C ARG A 74 13.50 12.55 -5.06
N THR A 75 13.84 11.77 -4.05
CA THR A 75 13.18 11.73 -2.75
C THR A 75 14.20 11.59 -1.63
N THR A 76 13.75 11.42 -0.39
CA THR A 76 14.60 11.16 0.78
C THR A 76 14.37 9.75 1.30
N TYR A 77 15.39 9.20 1.93
CA TYR A 77 15.30 7.93 2.64
C TYR A 77 14.84 8.18 4.08
N ARG A 78 15.69 7.98 5.09
CA ARG A 78 15.34 8.17 6.50
C ARG A 78 15.30 9.64 6.92
N SER A 79 16.18 10.45 6.37
CA SER A 79 16.31 11.87 6.66
C SER A 79 16.49 12.68 5.37
N GLU A 80 16.38 14.00 5.47
CA GLU A 80 16.56 14.90 4.32
C GLU A 80 17.97 14.83 3.74
N ASP A 81 18.95 14.49 4.56
CA ASP A 81 20.36 14.34 4.18
C ASP A 81 20.67 13.00 3.51
N GLU A 82 19.70 12.11 3.40
CA GLU A 82 19.86 10.82 2.73
C GLU A 82 19.06 10.80 1.41
N PRO A 83 19.59 11.39 0.32
CA PRO A 83 18.90 11.37 -0.97
C PRO A 83 18.76 9.97 -1.51
N THR A 84 17.61 9.70 -2.13
CA THR A 84 17.33 8.48 -2.87
C THR A 84 16.41 8.77 -4.04
N THR A 85 16.14 7.78 -4.85
CA THR A 85 15.20 7.87 -5.97
C THR A 85 14.21 6.74 -5.92
N THR A 86 13.00 7.00 -6.38
CA THR A 86 11.97 5.99 -6.61
C THR A 86 11.12 6.37 -7.81
N VAL A 87 10.17 5.54 -8.18
CA VAL A 87 9.31 5.73 -9.34
C VAL A 87 7.87 5.92 -8.88
N THR A 88 7.10 6.75 -9.59
CA THR A 88 5.66 6.72 -9.55
C THR A 88 5.09 6.39 -10.92
N THR A 89 4.01 5.62 -10.92
CA THR A 89 3.22 5.34 -12.13
C THR A 89 1.97 6.20 -12.11
N ILE A 90 1.76 6.99 -13.18
CA ILE A 90 0.59 7.86 -13.33
C ILE A 90 -0.34 7.24 -14.35
N MET A 91 -1.61 7.15 -14.04
CA MET A 91 -2.67 6.69 -14.93
C MET A 91 -3.63 7.84 -15.20
N VAL A 92 -3.84 8.15 -16.49
CA VAL A 92 -4.68 9.26 -16.94
C VAL A 92 -5.88 8.69 -17.70
N PRO A 93 -7.11 8.88 -17.24
CA PRO A 93 -8.31 8.41 -17.93
C PRO A 93 -8.66 9.29 -19.14
N HIS A 94 -9.53 8.79 -20.03
CA HIS A 94 -10.00 9.54 -21.20
C HIS A 94 -10.77 10.83 -20.84
N ASN A 95 -11.54 10.79 -19.76
CA ASN A 95 -12.33 11.89 -19.22
C ASN A 95 -11.63 12.61 -18.04
N ALA A 96 -10.31 12.72 -18.06
CA ALA A 96 -9.51 13.21 -16.95
C ALA A 96 -9.97 14.57 -16.43
N GLN A 97 -10.25 14.65 -15.13
CA GLN A 97 -10.45 15.87 -14.38
C GLN A 97 -9.08 16.45 -14.02
N ASN A 98 -8.88 17.73 -14.31
CA ASN A 98 -7.56 18.37 -14.15
C ASN A 98 -7.33 18.98 -12.76
N ASP A 99 -8.30 18.92 -11.86
CA ASP A 99 -8.26 19.51 -10.52
C ASP A 99 -8.23 18.49 -9.38
N SER A 100 -8.09 17.20 -9.71
CA SER A 100 -8.22 16.09 -8.78
C SER A 100 -7.17 15.00 -9.02
N LEU A 101 -6.50 14.59 -7.94
CA LEU A 101 -5.46 13.56 -7.94
C LEU A 101 -5.71 12.55 -6.84
N VAL A 102 -5.59 11.27 -7.16
CA VAL A 102 -5.60 10.18 -6.18
C VAL A 102 -4.20 9.61 -6.03
N MET A 103 -3.63 9.67 -4.83
CA MET A 103 -2.47 8.86 -4.46
C MET A 103 -2.97 7.48 -4.05
N PHE A 104 -2.58 6.47 -4.79
CA PHE A 104 -2.98 5.10 -4.54
C PHE A 104 -1.83 4.32 -3.91
N GLY A 105 -2.08 3.76 -2.73
CA GLY A 105 -1.15 2.89 -2.02
C GLY A 105 -1.39 1.43 -2.38
N ASP A 106 -0.42 0.85 -3.09
CA ASP A 106 -0.41 -0.58 -3.42
C ASP A 106 0.03 -1.42 -2.22
N PHE A 107 -0.34 -2.71 -2.18
CA PHE A 107 0.13 -3.62 -1.14
C PHE A 107 1.65 -3.76 -1.18
N GLU A 108 2.23 -4.04 -2.32
CA GLU A 108 3.66 -4.31 -2.59
C GLU A 108 4.25 -5.36 -1.62
N ASP A 109 4.39 -5.02 -0.31
CA ASP A 109 4.77 -5.86 0.83
C ASP A 109 6.02 -6.75 0.58
N ALA A 110 6.98 -6.24 -0.19
CA ALA A 110 8.19 -6.96 -0.56
C ALA A 110 9.32 -6.03 -0.98
N GLY A 111 10.49 -6.15 -0.36
CA GLY A 111 11.66 -5.31 -0.62
C GLY A 111 12.39 -5.56 -1.95
N ALA A 112 11.91 -6.43 -2.82
CA ALA A 112 12.56 -6.73 -4.10
C ALA A 112 12.08 -5.77 -5.19
N PRO A 113 12.98 -5.07 -5.93
CA PRO A 113 12.59 -4.03 -6.90
C PRO A 113 11.61 -4.49 -7.99
N GLN A 114 11.61 -5.79 -8.35
CA GLN A 114 10.65 -6.33 -9.33
C GLN A 114 9.24 -6.53 -8.76
N CYS A 115 9.03 -6.28 -7.48
CA CYS A 115 7.73 -6.36 -6.83
C CYS A 115 7.05 -4.98 -6.74
N ALA A 116 7.80 -3.92 -7.02
CA ALA A 116 7.28 -2.56 -7.02
C ALA A 116 6.16 -2.38 -8.06
N PRO A 117 5.11 -1.60 -7.73
CA PRO A 117 3.97 -1.34 -8.60
C PRO A 117 4.35 -0.86 -10.00
N SER A 118 5.41 -0.03 -10.12
CA SER A 118 5.89 0.45 -11.40
C SER A 118 6.33 -0.68 -12.35
N TYR A 119 6.70 -1.84 -11.82
CA TYR A 119 7.02 -3.02 -12.60
C TYR A 119 5.84 -3.98 -12.71
N THR A 120 5.21 -4.35 -11.60
CA THR A 120 4.18 -5.39 -11.55
C THR A 120 2.95 -5.04 -12.40
N TRP A 121 2.51 -3.79 -12.40
CA TRP A 121 1.36 -3.34 -13.19
C TRP A 121 1.64 -3.30 -14.70
N ARG A 122 2.91 -3.23 -15.11
CA ARG A 122 3.33 -3.38 -16.50
C ARG A 122 3.54 -4.85 -16.89
N ALA A 123 4.11 -5.65 -16.00
CA ALA A 123 4.38 -7.07 -16.23
C ALA A 123 3.10 -7.92 -16.22
N GLY A 124 2.02 -7.40 -15.60
CA GLY A 124 0.72 -8.04 -15.52
C GLY A 124 0.60 -9.07 -14.40
N LEU A 125 -0.58 -9.66 -14.31
CA LEU A 125 -1.06 -10.48 -13.20
C LEU A 125 -0.21 -11.72 -12.87
N LYS A 126 0.71 -12.10 -13.75
CA LYS A 126 1.64 -13.22 -13.48
C LYS A 126 2.80 -12.84 -12.56
N SER A 127 3.05 -11.54 -12.39
CA SER A 127 4.12 -11.05 -11.53
C SER A 127 3.68 -10.88 -10.09
N ASP A 128 2.39 -10.58 -9.88
CA ASP A 128 1.80 -10.36 -8.57
C ASP A 128 0.28 -10.51 -8.62
N VAL A 129 -0.25 -11.53 -7.92
CA VAL A 129 -1.70 -11.81 -7.87
C VAL A 129 -2.42 -10.80 -7.00
N SER A 130 -1.78 -10.26 -5.98
CA SER A 130 -2.37 -9.26 -5.07
C SER A 130 -2.70 -7.95 -5.79
N SER A 131 -1.97 -7.61 -6.85
CA SER A 131 -2.22 -6.43 -7.67
C SER A 131 -3.58 -6.45 -8.38
N ILE A 132 -4.24 -7.61 -8.51
CA ILE A 132 -5.60 -7.71 -9.09
C ILE A 132 -6.59 -6.85 -8.29
N PHE A 133 -6.57 -6.94 -6.97
CA PHE A 133 -7.46 -6.16 -6.11
C PHE A 133 -7.16 -4.68 -6.22
N ASN A 134 -5.88 -4.31 -6.19
CA ASN A 134 -5.44 -2.93 -6.31
C ASN A 134 -5.81 -2.32 -7.65
N VAL A 135 -5.68 -3.08 -8.76
CA VAL A 135 -6.14 -2.67 -10.09
C VAL A 135 -7.64 -2.36 -10.06
N GLY A 136 -8.46 -3.26 -9.49
CA GLY A 136 -9.91 -3.06 -9.40
C GLY A 136 -10.28 -1.77 -8.66
N ILE A 137 -9.61 -1.47 -7.55
CA ILE A 137 -9.85 -0.25 -6.78
C ILE A 137 -9.41 1.00 -7.55
N ALA A 138 -8.23 0.99 -8.16
CA ALA A 138 -7.73 2.12 -8.93
C ALA A 138 -8.64 2.42 -10.15
N MET A 139 -9.22 1.37 -10.75
CA MET A 139 -10.17 1.51 -11.87
C MET A 139 -11.44 2.28 -11.47
N LEU A 140 -11.94 2.17 -10.24
CA LEU A 140 -13.08 2.98 -9.77
C LEU A 140 -12.78 4.48 -9.90
N TYR A 141 -11.59 4.91 -9.49
CA TYR A 141 -11.16 6.30 -9.60
C TYR A 141 -11.00 6.74 -11.05
N LEU A 142 -10.39 5.90 -11.89
CA LEU A 142 -10.20 6.20 -13.32
C LEU A 142 -11.54 6.33 -14.05
N GLN A 143 -12.56 5.54 -13.71
CA GLN A 143 -13.89 5.62 -14.32
C GLN A 143 -14.59 6.94 -14.01
N GLU A 144 -14.41 7.47 -12.80
CA GLU A 144 -14.91 8.79 -12.41
C GLU A 144 -14.09 9.96 -13.02
N GLY A 145 -13.01 9.66 -13.76
CA GLY A 145 -12.17 10.67 -14.40
C GLY A 145 -11.03 11.19 -13.52
N TYR A 146 -10.75 10.58 -12.38
CA TYR A 146 -9.65 11.02 -11.53
C TYR A 146 -8.31 10.47 -12.03
N ILE A 147 -7.29 11.34 -12.06
CA ILE A 147 -5.92 10.92 -12.33
C ILE A 147 -5.40 10.18 -11.08
N VAL A 148 -4.77 9.03 -11.30
CA VAL A 148 -4.20 8.21 -10.22
C VAL A 148 -2.69 8.20 -10.31
N THR A 149 -1.99 8.45 -9.20
CA THR A 149 -0.54 8.28 -9.06
C THR A 149 -0.25 7.20 -8.02
N MET A 150 0.68 6.33 -8.33
CA MET A 150 1.01 5.15 -7.51
C MET A 150 2.52 5.09 -7.31
N PRO A 151 3.03 5.68 -6.22
CA PRO A 151 4.45 5.65 -5.89
C PRO A 151 4.90 4.27 -5.42
N ASP A 152 6.09 3.83 -5.86
CA ASP A 152 6.81 2.68 -5.33
C ASP A 152 7.31 3.03 -3.92
N LYS A 153 6.53 2.70 -2.91
CA LYS A 153 6.67 3.17 -1.52
C LYS A 153 7.92 2.65 -0.81
N GLU A 154 8.37 1.46 -1.16
CA GLU A 154 9.52 0.81 -0.52
C GLU A 154 10.85 1.25 -1.16
N GLY A 155 10.77 1.81 -2.37
CA GLY A 155 11.89 2.37 -3.11
C GLY A 155 12.96 1.34 -3.46
N ASN A 156 14.10 1.87 -3.94
CA ASN A 156 15.22 1.03 -4.42
C ASN A 156 16.00 0.30 -3.31
N LYS A 157 15.70 0.57 -2.04
CA LYS A 157 16.34 -0.08 -0.87
C LYS A 157 15.43 -1.09 -0.17
N GLY A 158 14.20 -1.28 -0.67
CA GLY A 158 13.26 -2.26 -0.14
C GLY A 158 12.88 -2.00 1.32
N ALA A 159 12.38 -0.80 1.61
CA ALA A 159 12.11 -0.33 2.96
C ALA A 159 10.73 -0.78 3.50
N PHE A 160 10.30 -2.00 3.21
CA PHE A 160 8.98 -2.49 3.62
C PHE A 160 8.72 -2.33 5.12
N GLY A 161 7.61 -1.72 5.47
CA GLY A 161 7.21 -1.42 6.84
C GLY A 161 7.95 -0.23 7.47
N SER A 162 8.83 0.45 6.71
CA SER A 162 9.52 1.66 7.16
C SER A 162 8.69 2.91 6.83
N GLY A 163 7.58 3.07 7.56
CA GLY A 163 6.52 4.02 7.21
C GLY A 163 6.97 5.46 6.97
N HIS A 164 7.98 5.97 7.67
CA HIS A 164 8.56 7.30 7.40
C HIS A 164 9.14 7.40 5.99
N VAL A 165 9.80 6.33 5.51
CA VAL A 165 10.34 6.26 4.15
C VAL A 165 9.20 6.21 3.15
N GLU A 166 8.24 5.32 3.38
CA GLU A 166 7.07 5.14 2.51
C GLU A 166 6.25 6.44 2.37
N GLY A 167 6.01 7.14 3.48
CA GLY A 167 5.26 8.41 3.47
C GLY A 167 6.00 9.54 2.74
N ARG A 168 7.31 9.71 2.96
CA ARG A 168 8.11 10.73 2.25
C ARG A 168 8.18 10.45 0.76
N GLN A 169 8.45 9.21 0.37
CA GLN A 169 8.49 8.82 -1.04
C GLN A 169 7.15 9.08 -1.73
N SER A 170 6.04 8.81 -1.03
CA SER A 170 4.70 9.07 -1.56
C SER A 170 4.41 10.56 -1.71
N LEU A 171 4.77 11.40 -0.72
CA LEU A 171 4.61 12.85 -0.82
C LEU A 171 5.44 13.45 -1.96
N ASP A 172 6.66 12.96 -2.15
CA ASP A 172 7.50 13.38 -3.27
C ASP A 172 7.01 12.87 -4.63
N GLY A 173 6.36 11.71 -4.65
CA GLY A 173 5.65 11.19 -5.82
C GLY A 173 4.45 12.05 -6.21
N ILE A 174 3.70 12.56 -5.22
CA ILE A 174 2.63 13.55 -5.43
C ILE A 174 3.23 14.84 -5.99
N ARG A 175 4.32 15.37 -5.41
CA ARG A 175 5.02 16.57 -5.93
C ARG A 175 5.44 16.40 -7.39
N ALA A 176 6.07 15.26 -7.70
CA ALA A 176 6.49 14.95 -9.07
C ALA A 176 5.29 14.88 -10.03
N THR A 177 4.19 14.27 -9.60
CA THR A 177 2.97 14.18 -10.41
C THR A 177 2.34 15.55 -10.67
N LEU A 178 2.21 16.38 -9.63
CA LEU A 178 1.66 17.74 -9.74
C LEU A 178 2.54 18.66 -10.61
N ALA A 179 3.85 18.41 -10.65
CA ALA A 179 4.80 19.16 -11.48
C ALA A 179 4.89 18.65 -12.92
N PHE A 180 4.24 17.53 -13.27
CA PHE A 180 4.38 16.92 -14.60
C PHE A 180 3.39 17.49 -15.61
N ASP A 181 3.85 18.42 -16.45
CA ASP A 181 3.01 19.22 -17.35
C ASP A 181 2.29 18.40 -18.45
N LYS A 182 2.77 17.18 -18.79
CA LYS A 182 2.26 16.42 -19.94
C LYS A 182 0.87 15.82 -19.74
N ILE A 183 0.35 15.77 -18.52
CA ILE A 183 -0.95 15.17 -18.20
C ILE A 183 -2.06 16.21 -18.00
N GLY A 184 -1.75 17.50 -18.06
CA GLY A 184 -2.73 18.58 -17.92
C GLY A 184 -3.31 18.74 -16.51
N LEU A 185 -2.69 18.15 -15.50
CA LEU A 185 -3.13 18.26 -14.11
C LEU A 185 -2.77 19.63 -13.53
N ASN A 186 -3.69 20.24 -12.80
CA ASN A 186 -3.45 21.50 -12.09
C ASN A 186 -2.46 21.27 -10.94
N LYS A 187 -1.47 22.16 -10.82
CA LYS A 187 -0.46 22.08 -9.73
C LYS A 187 -1.05 22.19 -8.33
N ASN A 188 -2.23 22.81 -8.19
CA ASN A 188 -2.97 22.93 -6.93
C ASN A 188 -4.18 21.97 -6.88
N ALA A 189 -4.17 20.90 -7.67
CA ALA A 189 -5.22 19.89 -7.65
C ALA A 189 -5.48 19.38 -6.22
N ARG A 190 -6.73 19.08 -5.93
CA ARG A 190 -7.11 18.40 -4.69
C ARG A 190 -6.56 16.99 -4.69
N VAL A 191 -5.92 16.60 -3.59
CA VAL A 191 -5.29 15.29 -3.44
C VAL A 191 -6.01 14.49 -2.37
N VAL A 192 -6.35 13.25 -2.69
CA VAL A 192 -6.76 12.24 -1.70
C VAL A 192 -5.81 11.05 -1.74
N GLY A 193 -5.73 10.31 -0.62
CA GLY A 193 -5.02 9.05 -0.57
C GLY A 193 -5.96 7.87 -0.37
N HIS A 194 -5.66 6.73 -0.98
CA HIS A 194 -6.36 5.47 -0.78
C HIS A 194 -5.36 4.36 -0.56
N GLY A 195 -5.42 3.67 0.59
CA GLY A 195 -4.55 2.54 0.88
C GLY A 195 -5.15 1.55 1.86
N TYR A 196 -4.92 0.26 1.64
CA TYR A 196 -5.32 -0.82 2.54
C TYR A 196 -4.08 -1.68 2.87
N SER A 197 -4.02 -2.29 4.06
CA SER A 197 -2.92 -3.16 4.50
C SER A 197 -1.54 -2.47 4.35
N GLY A 198 -0.59 -2.99 3.57
CA GLY A 198 0.66 -2.32 3.24
C GLY A 198 0.46 -0.96 2.57
N GLY A 199 -0.53 -0.83 1.68
CA GLY A 199 -0.96 0.47 1.15
C GLY A 199 -1.56 1.39 2.23
N GLY A 200 -2.15 0.81 3.29
CA GLY A 200 -2.60 1.52 4.48
C GLY A 200 -1.44 2.08 5.31
N ILE A 201 -0.31 1.36 5.40
CA ILE A 201 0.93 1.88 6.00
C ILE A 201 1.38 3.12 5.22
N GLN A 202 1.50 2.99 3.91
CA GLN A 202 1.86 4.07 3.00
C GLN A 202 0.96 5.30 3.17
N CYS A 203 -0.36 5.10 3.05
CA CYS A 203 -1.34 6.19 3.11
C CYS A 203 -1.39 6.85 4.49
N GLY A 204 -1.36 6.05 5.57
CA GLY A 204 -1.35 6.56 6.94
C GLY A 204 -0.11 7.40 7.26
N TRP A 205 1.08 6.97 6.85
CA TRP A 205 2.30 7.75 7.03
C TRP A 205 2.38 8.96 6.09
N THR A 206 1.84 8.88 4.88
CA THR A 206 1.70 10.03 3.99
C THR A 206 0.82 11.11 4.63
N ALA A 207 -0.33 10.73 5.21
CA ALA A 207 -1.20 11.63 5.96
C ALA A 207 -0.49 12.25 7.18
N ALA A 208 0.21 11.42 7.96
CA ALA A 208 0.87 11.83 9.19
C ALA A 208 2.04 12.81 8.95
N LEU A 209 2.81 12.60 7.88
CA LEU A 209 3.99 13.40 7.55
C LEU A 209 3.67 14.65 6.73
N LYS A 210 2.49 14.72 6.10
CA LYS A 210 2.13 15.80 5.15
C LYS A 210 2.31 17.20 5.75
N LYS A 211 1.83 17.42 6.95
CA LYS A 211 1.90 18.72 7.61
C LYS A 211 3.33 19.25 7.76
N SER A 212 4.26 18.41 8.17
CA SER A 212 5.66 18.80 8.43
C SER A 212 6.55 18.72 7.20
N TYR A 213 6.31 17.76 6.31
CA TYR A 213 7.20 17.46 5.18
C TYR A 213 6.74 18.07 3.85
N ALA A 214 5.44 18.16 3.61
CA ALA A 214 4.86 18.62 2.34
C ALA A 214 3.61 19.52 2.56
N PRO A 215 3.72 20.61 3.34
CA PRO A 215 2.57 21.45 3.69
C PRO A 215 1.89 22.10 2.48
N GLU A 216 2.60 22.24 1.37
CA GLU A 216 2.11 22.85 0.12
C GLU A 216 1.15 21.94 -0.67
N ILE A 217 1.10 20.64 -0.39
CA ILE A 217 0.18 19.72 -1.07
C ILE A 217 -1.25 19.99 -0.59
N ASN A 218 -2.15 20.28 -1.53
CA ASN A 218 -3.57 20.50 -1.27
C ASN A 218 -4.30 19.16 -1.04
N SER A 219 -3.97 18.47 0.06
CA SER A 219 -4.68 17.24 0.42
C SER A 219 -6.04 17.57 1.06
N VAL A 220 -7.05 16.78 0.71
CA VAL A 220 -8.44 16.98 1.17
C VAL A 220 -9.03 15.76 1.90
N GLY A 221 -8.32 14.64 1.89
CA GLY A 221 -8.73 13.43 2.61
C GLY A 221 -7.77 12.25 2.43
N TRP A 222 -7.74 11.36 3.42
CA TRP A 222 -6.95 10.13 3.40
C TRP A 222 -7.81 8.95 3.85
N PHE A 223 -7.88 7.91 3.02
CA PHE A 223 -8.48 6.63 3.41
C PHE A 223 -7.37 5.63 3.72
N THR A 224 -7.46 5.01 4.90
CA THR A 224 -6.56 3.92 5.31
C THR A 224 -7.34 2.78 5.94
N GLY A 225 -7.18 1.57 5.43
CA GLY A 225 -7.91 0.39 5.89
C GLY A 225 -7.00 -0.77 6.26
N GLY A 226 -7.39 -1.57 7.27
CA GLY A 226 -6.64 -2.75 7.70
C GLY A 226 -5.16 -2.47 8.00
N THR A 227 -4.85 -1.27 8.50
CA THR A 227 -3.48 -0.73 8.57
C THR A 227 -2.67 -1.35 9.69
N PRO A 228 -1.52 -1.98 9.40
CA PRO A 228 -0.56 -2.41 10.42
C PRO A 228 0.15 -1.20 11.05
N SER A 229 -0.52 -0.51 11.97
CA SER A 229 -0.04 0.75 12.55
C SER A 229 1.00 0.60 13.67
N ASN A 230 1.21 -0.63 14.17
CA ASN A 230 2.22 -0.98 15.16
C ASN A 230 2.96 -2.25 14.76
N VAL A 231 4.22 -2.10 14.37
CA VAL A 231 5.05 -3.20 13.85
C VAL A 231 5.30 -4.28 14.90
N THR A 232 5.53 -3.91 16.17
CA THR A 232 5.72 -4.87 17.26
C THR A 232 4.47 -5.75 17.43
N ALA A 233 3.29 -5.13 17.52
CA ALA A 233 2.04 -5.86 17.67
C ALA A 233 1.73 -6.74 16.45
N LEU A 234 2.08 -6.29 15.24
CA LEU A 234 1.96 -7.09 14.02
C LEU A 234 2.82 -8.36 14.13
N VAL A 235 4.12 -8.20 14.42
CA VAL A 235 5.05 -9.34 14.55
C VAL A 235 4.56 -10.34 15.60
N GLU A 236 4.09 -9.87 16.76
CA GLU A 236 3.55 -10.74 17.82
C GLU A 236 2.32 -11.54 17.38
N LYS A 237 1.46 -10.91 16.57
CA LYS A 237 0.22 -11.53 16.12
C LYS A 237 0.45 -12.61 15.06
N ILE A 238 1.31 -12.37 14.08
CA ILE A 238 1.43 -13.25 12.91
C ILE A 238 2.62 -14.21 12.96
N ASN A 239 3.55 -14.05 13.94
CA ASN A 239 4.70 -14.92 14.07
C ASN A 239 4.29 -16.37 14.30
N GLY A 240 4.83 -17.31 13.53
CA GLY A 240 4.49 -18.74 13.60
C GLY A 240 3.14 -19.10 13.00
N GLY A 241 2.41 -18.13 12.45
CA GLY A 241 1.12 -18.31 11.79
C GLY A 241 1.23 -18.36 10.26
N PRO A 242 0.08 -18.42 9.57
CA PRO A 242 0.05 -18.50 8.11
C PRO A 242 0.61 -17.24 7.41
N PHE A 243 0.65 -16.11 8.11
CA PHE A 243 1.14 -14.83 7.61
C PHE A 243 2.55 -14.47 8.11
N ALA A 244 3.29 -15.45 8.61
CA ALA A 244 4.66 -15.25 9.12
C ALA A 244 5.64 -14.69 8.06
N GLY A 245 5.33 -14.83 6.77
CA GLY A 245 6.11 -14.24 5.67
C GLY A 245 6.23 -12.72 5.77
N TYR A 246 5.19 -12.02 6.25
CA TYR A 246 5.26 -10.56 6.46
C TYR A 246 6.26 -10.18 7.56
N VAL A 247 6.52 -11.06 8.53
CA VAL A 247 7.60 -10.85 9.51
C VAL A 247 8.96 -10.85 8.82
N ALA A 248 9.18 -11.80 7.89
CA ALA A 248 10.45 -11.86 7.13
C ALA A 248 10.66 -10.62 6.26
N GLY A 249 9.62 -10.21 5.53
CA GLY A 249 9.64 -8.99 4.71
C GLY A 249 9.91 -7.75 5.55
N GLY A 250 9.14 -7.54 6.64
CA GLY A 250 9.28 -6.39 7.54
C GLY A 250 10.63 -6.35 8.25
N LEU A 251 11.17 -7.50 8.71
CA LEU A 251 12.53 -7.57 9.26
C LEU A 251 13.56 -7.13 8.22
N GLY A 252 13.42 -7.59 6.96
CA GLY A 252 14.28 -7.16 5.87
C GLY A 252 14.24 -5.65 5.67
N GLY A 253 13.06 -5.05 5.64
CA GLY A 253 12.85 -3.61 5.49
C GLY A 253 13.41 -2.79 6.67
N VAL A 254 13.14 -3.21 7.91
CA VAL A 254 13.70 -2.54 9.12
C VAL A 254 15.22 -2.65 9.16
N ILE A 255 15.79 -3.82 8.88
CA ILE A 255 17.24 -4.03 8.85
C ILE A 255 17.89 -3.19 7.74
N SER A 256 17.25 -3.03 6.59
CA SER A 256 17.77 -2.19 5.52
C SER A 256 17.73 -0.70 5.87
N THR A 257 16.75 -0.29 6.69
CA THR A 257 16.51 1.11 7.05
C THR A 257 17.35 1.55 8.25
N TYR A 258 17.56 0.66 9.23
CA TYR A 258 18.22 1.00 10.52
C TYR A 258 19.56 0.26 10.68
N PRO A 259 20.71 0.91 10.39
CA PRO A 259 22.03 0.29 10.52
C PRO A 259 22.32 -0.25 11.92
N ASP A 260 21.83 0.40 12.98
CA ASP A 260 22.02 -0.05 14.36
C ASP A 260 21.26 -1.34 14.65
N VAL A 261 20.05 -1.48 14.10
CA VAL A 261 19.27 -2.72 14.16
C VAL A 261 19.99 -3.82 13.38
N LYS A 262 20.51 -3.50 12.20
CA LYS A 262 21.33 -4.43 11.43
C LYS A 262 22.53 -4.92 12.23
N ALA A 263 23.31 -4.01 12.82
CA ALA A 263 24.50 -4.35 13.62
C ALA A 263 24.17 -5.24 14.83
N TYR A 264 22.98 -5.08 15.41
CA TYR A 264 22.49 -5.94 16.48
C TYR A 264 22.04 -7.30 15.96
N THR A 265 21.20 -7.33 14.93
CA THR A 265 20.69 -8.59 14.37
C THR A 265 21.80 -9.47 13.79
N ASP A 266 22.84 -8.90 13.20
CA ASP A 266 24.02 -9.64 12.73
C ASP A 266 24.71 -10.42 13.85
N LYS A 267 24.59 -9.99 15.13
CA LYS A 267 25.19 -10.67 16.30
C LYS A 267 24.30 -11.79 16.84
N VAL A 268 22.95 -11.60 16.78
CA VAL A 268 22.01 -12.50 17.46
C VAL A 268 21.25 -13.43 16.51
N PHE A 269 21.19 -13.10 15.22
CA PHE A 269 20.61 -14.00 14.22
C PHE A 269 21.62 -15.05 13.77
N THR A 270 21.17 -16.28 13.64
CA THR A 270 22.02 -17.38 13.15
C THR A 270 22.42 -17.16 11.70
N LYS A 271 23.48 -17.84 11.26
CA LYS A 271 23.90 -17.81 9.83
C LYS A 271 22.75 -18.26 8.90
N GLN A 272 21.92 -19.19 9.35
CA GLN A 272 20.76 -19.64 8.57
C GLN A 272 19.71 -18.52 8.50
N ALA A 273 19.40 -17.83 9.60
CA ALA A 273 18.47 -16.70 9.61
C ALA A 273 18.92 -15.55 8.70
N GLN A 274 20.22 -15.23 8.72
CA GLN A 274 20.79 -14.20 7.82
C GLN A 274 20.61 -14.61 6.36
N LYS A 275 20.81 -15.90 6.03
CA LYS A 275 20.56 -16.45 4.69
C LYS A 275 19.08 -16.44 4.32
N ASP A 276 18.19 -16.81 5.27
CA ASP A 276 16.75 -16.80 5.06
C ASP A 276 16.26 -15.37 4.73
N LEU A 277 16.80 -14.33 5.37
CA LEU A 277 16.45 -12.92 5.12
C LEU A 277 16.96 -12.38 3.76
N GLU A 278 17.76 -13.12 3.01
CA GLU A 278 18.07 -12.79 1.61
C GLU A 278 16.92 -13.18 0.65
N PHE A 279 16.01 -14.06 1.09
CA PHE A 279 14.88 -14.49 0.28
C PHE A 279 13.91 -13.34 -0.04
N PRO A 280 13.43 -12.53 0.95
CA PRO A 280 12.53 -11.40 0.70
C PRO A 280 13.10 -10.31 -0.22
N LYS A 281 14.43 -10.21 -0.32
CA LYS A 281 15.10 -9.25 -1.23
C LYS A 281 15.01 -9.65 -2.71
N LYS A 282 14.53 -10.85 -3.01
CA LYS A 282 14.54 -11.44 -4.37
C LYS A 282 13.16 -11.93 -4.83
N HIS A 283 12.20 -12.02 -3.92
CA HIS A 283 10.88 -12.60 -4.14
C HIS A 283 9.78 -11.64 -3.73
N CYS A 284 8.61 -11.80 -4.34
CA CYS A 284 7.43 -10.96 -4.04
C CYS A 284 6.57 -11.59 -2.93
N GLN A 285 5.58 -10.86 -2.50
CA GLN A 285 4.75 -11.12 -1.33
C GLN A 285 4.24 -12.57 -1.25
N GLU A 286 3.68 -13.10 -2.34
CA GLU A 286 3.10 -14.46 -2.35
C GLU A 286 4.17 -15.53 -2.12
N GLU A 287 5.32 -15.39 -2.78
CA GLU A 287 6.44 -16.33 -2.62
C GLU A 287 7.01 -16.24 -1.21
N ILE A 288 7.13 -15.03 -0.64
CA ILE A 288 7.61 -14.81 0.73
C ILE A 288 6.62 -15.46 1.72
N THR A 289 5.32 -15.23 1.54
CA THR A 289 4.28 -15.79 2.43
C THR A 289 4.30 -17.32 2.42
N LEU A 290 4.41 -17.93 1.24
CA LEU A 290 4.48 -19.39 1.11
C LEU A 290 5.78 -19.96 1.68
N HIS A 291 6.92 -19.28 1.44
CA HIS A 291 8.23 -19.76 1.91
C HIS A 291 8.35 -19.78 3.43
N PHE A 292 7.78 -18.77 4.09
CA PHE A 292 7.82 -18.62 5.54
C PHE A 292 6.53 -19.04 6.25
N LEU A 293 5.66 -19.79 5.59
CA LEU A 293 4.42 -20.30 6.17
C LEU A 293 4.70 -21.00 7.50
N PHE A 294 4.05 -20.57 8.58
CA PHE A 294 4.20 -21.07 9.96
C PHE A 294 5.62 -20.94 10.54
N LYS A 295 6.51 -20.15 9.94
CA LYS A 295 7.85 -19.93 10.47
C LYS A 295 7.78 -19.17 11.79
N ASN A 296 8.40 -19.73 12.83
CA ASN A 296 8.55 -19.08 14.13
C ASN A 296 9.92 -18.36 14.18
N PHE A 297 9.89 -17.03 14.09
CA PHE A 297 11.09 -16.18 14.16
C PHE A 297 11.65 -16.04 15.57
N TYR A 298 10.93 -16.53 16.60
CA TYR A 298 11.41 -16.59 17.98
C TYR A 298 12.18 -17.87 18.29
N ASP A 299 12.21 -18.83 17.36
CA ASP A 299 12.97 -20.04 17.53
C ASP A 299 14.48 -19.75 17.62
N LYS A 300 15.20 -20.52 18.45
CA LYS A 300 16.65 -20.38 18.60
C LYS A 300 17.43 -20.76 17.33
N SER A 301 16.82 -21.49 16.42
CA SER A 301 17.37 -21.73 15.07
C SER A 301 17.40 -20.48 14.21
N PHE A 302 16.56 -19.48 14.52
CA PHE A 302 16.55 -18.17 13.87
C PHE A 302 17.31 -17.13 14.70
N SER A 303 16.89 -16.89 15.96
CA SER A 303 17.52 -15.93 16.87
C SER A 303 18.08 -16.62 18.12
N THR A 304 19.39 -16.51 18.36
CA THR A 304 20.06 -17.10 19.52
C THR A 304 19.47 -16.61 20.86
N VAL A 305 18.85 -15.44 20.86
CA VAL A 305 18.20 -14.84 22.04
C VAL A 305 16.68 -15.05 22.04
N GLY A 306 16.14 -15.78 21.05
CA GLY A 306 14.70 -16.03 20.90
C GLY A 306 13.90 -14.74 20.78
N LYS A 307 12.67 -14.71 21.33
CA LYS A 307 11.77 -13.53 21.28
C LYS A 307 12.41 -12.23 21.80
N ARG A 308 13.44 -12.31 22.65
CA ARG A 308 14.06 -11.12 23.25
C ARG A 308 14.65 -10.15 22.21
N PHE A 309 15.02 -10.62 21.02
CA PHE A 309 15.56 -9.70 20.00
C PHE A 309 14.57 -8.58 19.67
N LEU A 310 13.27 -8.85 19.70
CA LEU A 310 12.22 -7.86 19.39
C LEU A 310 12.15 -6.73 20.43
N TYR A 311 12.53 -7.03 21.69
CA TYR A 311 12.46 -6.09 22.82
C TYR A 311 13.80 -5.46 23.19
N GLU A 312 14.83 -5.71 22.38
CA GLU A 312 16.11 -5.04 22.59
C GLU A 312 15.94 -3.51 22.40
N PRO A 313 16.54 -2.66 23.26
CA PRO A 313 16.36 -1.22 23.19
C PRO A 313 16.61 -0.61 21.81
N VAL A 314 17.63 -1.05 21.09
CA VAL A 314 17.94 -0.57 19.73
C VAL A 314 16.85 -0.96 18.71
N VAL A 315 16.26 -2.13 18.86
CA VAL A 315 15.15 -2.59 18.01
C VAL A 315 13.86 -1.86 18.38
N GLN A 316 13.55 -1.78 19.68
CA GLN A 316 12.35 -1.07 20.14
C GLN A 316 12.36 0.42 19.79
N LYS A 317 13.52 1.07 19.81
CA LYS A 317 13.65 2.46 19.34
C LYS A 317 13.18 2.58 17.89
N ALA A 318 13.69 1.73 16.99
CA ALA A 318 13.30 1.73 15.59
C ALA A 318 11.81 1.40 15.40
N LEU A 319 11.29 0.37 16.09
CA LEU A 319 9.90 -0.04 15.96
C LEU A 319 8.92 1.00 16.53
N ASN A 320 9.30 1.73 17.58
CA ASN A 320 8.50 2.84 18.12
C ASN A 320 8.46 4.04 17.15
N GLU A 321 9.56 4.34 16.47
CA GLU A 321 9.57 5.34 15.40
C GLU A 321 8.64 4.95 14.25
N LEU A 322 8.47 3.66 13.98
CA LEU A 322 7.60 3.11 12.93
C LEU A 322 6.16 2.86 13.40
N THR A 323 5.84 3.17 14.64
CA THR A 323 4.48 3.04 15.19
C THR A 323 3.71 4.33 15.02
N MET A 324 2.60 4.29 14.26
CA MET A 324 1.76 5.47 14.00
C MET A 324 1.14 6.00 15.29
N GLY A 325 1.04 7.32 15.40
CA GLY A 325 0.41 7.99 16.54
C GLY A 325 1.27 8.09 17.79
N THR A 326 2.51 7.59 17.81
CA THR A 326 3.42 7.74 18.96
C THR A 326 4.04 9.13 19.05
N ASN A 327 4.36 9.74 17.92
CA ASN A 327 4.88 11.10 17.86
C ASN A 327 3.76 12.10 17.51
N PRO A 328 3.43 13.09 18.38
CA PRO A 328 2.41 14.10 18.10
C PRO A 328 2.69 14.97 16.89
N GLU A 329 3.95 15.15 16.48
CA GLU A 329 4.31 15.90 15.27
C GLU A 329 3.78 15.23 13.99
N PHE A 330 3.61 13.90 14.03
CA PHE A 330 3.08 13.10 12.92
C PHE A 330 1.58 12.86 13.09
N THR A 331 0.86 13.96 13.27
CA THR A 331 -0.61 13.97 13.36
C THR A 331 -1.18 14.56 12.08
N PRO A 332 -2.08 13.87 11.38
CA PRO A 332 -2.71 14.37 10.17
C PRO A 332 -3.39 15.72 10.40
N ASP A 333 -3.21 16.65 9.46
CA ASP A 333 -3.88 17.97 9.41
C ASP A 333 -5.05 17.98 8.39
N THR A 334 -5.31 16.85 7.80
CA THR A 334 -6.33 16.61 6.78
C THR A 334 -7.22 15.46 7.25
N PRO A 335 -8.54 15.49 7.01
CA PRO A 335 -9.45 14.43 7.45
C PRO A 335 -9.00 13.02 7.04
N VAL A 336 -9.15 12.07 7.95
CA VAL A 336 -8.80 10.66 7.73
C VAL A 336 -10.01 9.77 7.96
N LEU A 337 -10.30 8.87 7.02
CA LEU A 337 -11.16 7.71 7.24
C LEU A 337 -10.29 6.50 7.52
N MET A 338 -10.40 5.95 8.73
CA MET A 338 -9.76 4.70 9.12
C MET A 338 -10.78 3.58 9.19
N VAL A 339 -10.54 2.48 8.48
CA VAL A 339 -11.44 1.32 8.50
C VAL A 339 -10.69 0.07 8.96
N HIS A 340 -11.28 -0.71 9.87
CA HIS A 340 -10.62 -1.93 10.37
C HIS A 340 -11.61 -3.04 10.72
N GLY A 341 -11.25 -4.29 10.37
CA GLY A 341 -11.98 -5.47 10.79
C GLY A 341 -11.68 -5.83 12.24
N ILE A 342 -12.70 -6.03 13.08
CA ILE A 342 -12.49 -6.43 14.49
C ILE A 342 -11.78 -7.79 14.58
N SER A 343 -12.07 -8.69 13.66
CA SER A 343 -11.49 -10.03 13.59
C SER A 343 -10.31 -10.16 12.63
N ASP A 344 -9.67 -9.03 12.29
CA ASP A 344 -8.52 -9.00 11.39
C ASP A 344 -7.40 -9.90 11.93
N GLU A 345 -7.06 -10.95 11.20
CA GLU A 345 -6.08 -11.96 11.59
C GLU A 345 -4.63 -11.59 11.24
N VAL A 346 -4.44 -10.51 10.48
CA VAL A 346 -3.13 -9.97 10.08
C VAL A 346 -2.79 -8.74 10.88
N ALA A 347 -3.48 -7.63 10.64
CA ALA A 347 -3.23 -6.36 11.31
C ALA A 347 -4.02 -6.27 12.62
N PRO A 348 -3.35 -6.05 13.79
CA PRO A 348 -4.05 -5.96 15.07
C PRO A 348 -5.02 -4.78 15.13
N TYR A 349 -6.31 -5.03 15.31
CA TYR A 349 -7.36 -4.01 15.47
C TYR A 349 -7.02 -2.98 16.55
N GLU A 350 -6.59 -3.45 17.73
CA GLU A 350 -6.27 -2.57 18.87
C GLU A 350 -5.11 -1.60 18.57
N ALA A 351 -4.18 -1.98 17.70
CA ALA A 351 -3.11 -1.08 17.27
C ALA A 351 -3.66 0.09 16.44
N ALA A 352 -4.51 -0.19 15.47
CA ALA A 352 -5.16 0.83 14.67
C ALA A 352 -6.08 1.74 15.51
N HIS A 353 -6.85 1.15 16.44
CA HIS A 353 -7.71 1.89 17.36
C HIS A 353 -6.91 2.79 18.33
N THR A 354 -5.72 2.34 18.76
CA THR A 354 -4.80 3.15 19.56
C THR A 354 -4.27 4.34 18.74
N THR A 355 -3.91 4.13 17.48
CA THR A 355 -3.50 5.20 16.56
C THR A 355 -4.62 6.22 16.38
N TYR A 356 -5.85 5.78 16.12
CA TYR A 356 -7.03 6.63 16.06
C TYR A 356 -7.15 7.53 17.31
N LYS A 357 -7.14 6.93 18.50
CA LYS A 357 -7.25 7.69 19.76
C LYS A 357 -6.12 8.71 19.93
N SER A 358 -4.89 8.33 19.54
CA SER A 358 -3.74 9.22 19.64
C SER A 358 -3.86 10.41 18.69
N TRP A 359 -4.20 10.19 17.42
CA TRP A 359 -4.43 11.25 16.45
C TRP A 359 -5.55 12.18 16.89
N CYS A 360 -6.65 11.63 17.41
CA CYS A 360 -7.75 12.41 17.97
C CYS A 360 -7.32 13.30 19.15
N LYS A 361 -6.56 12.75 20.09
CA LYS A 361 -6.02 13.49 21.22
C LYS A 361 -5.15 14.67 20.77
N ASN A 362 -4.48 14.53 19.64
CA ASN A 362 -3.60 15.53 19.06
C ASN A 362 -4.33 16.49 18.09
N GLY A 363 -5.65 16.39 17.97
CA GLY A 363 -6.49 17.34 17.22
C GLY A 363 -6.71 17.00 15.74
N ALA A 364 -6.46 15.78 15.30
CA ALA A 364 -6.83 15.35 13.95
C ALA A 364 -8.35 15.13 13.81
N ASP A 365 -8.87 15.29 12.60
CA ASP A 365 -10.20 14.89 12.19
C ASP A 365 -10.20 13.45 11.70
N VAL A 366 -10.65 12.49 12.51
CA VAL A 366 -10.61 11.07 12.16
C VAL A 366 -11.96 10.40 12.34
N GLU A 367 -12.43 9.76 11.29
CA GLU A 367 -13.54 8.83 11.35
C GLU A 367 -12.98 7.39 11.41
N PHE A 368 -13.28 6.68 12.51
CA PHE A 368 -12.87 5.29 12.68
C PHE A 368 -14.05 4.35 12.54
N VAL A 369 -14.05 3.47 11.54
CA VAL A 369 -15.13 2.54 11.25
C VAL A 369 -14.68 1.11 11.54
N SER A 370 -15.35 0.45 12.48
CA SER A 370 -15.12 -0.96 12.85
C SER A 370 -16.09 -1.88 12.12
N PHE A 371 -15.56 -2.85 11.39
CA PHE A 371 -16.37 -3.91 10.78
C PHE A 371 -16.44 -5.10 11.73
N ALA A 372 -17.64 -5.49 12.16
CA ALA A 372 -17.88 -6.43 13.25
C ALA A 372 -18.57 -7.74 12.86
N ASN A 373 -18.77 -7.99 11.58
CA ASN A 373 -19.42 -9.24 11.19
C ASN A 373 -18.50 -10.45 11.44
N PRO A 374 -19.03 -11.69 11.51
CA PRO A 374 -18.23 -12.89 11.78
C PRO A 374 -17.19 -13.18 10.69
N VAL A 375 -17.13 -12.38 9.63
CA VAL A 375 -16.20 -12.46 8.48
C VAL A 375 -15.36 -11.20 8.32
N SER A 376 -15.20 -10.36 9.35
CA SER A 376 -14.34 -9.16 9.31
C SER A 376 -12.84 -9.50 9.36
N ALA A 377 -12.46 -10.53 8.62
CA ALA A 377 -11.09 -10.93 8.38
C ALA A 377 -10.40 -9.92 7.46
N HIS A 378 -9.05 -9.88 7.48
CA HIS A 378 -8.23 -8.91 6.75
C HIS A 378 -8.62 -8.80 5.27
N GLY A 379 -8.59 -9.92 4.54
CA GLY A 379 -8.92 -9.94 3.11
C GLY A 379 -10.39 -9.62 2.81
N VAL A 380 -11.33 -10.01 3.68
CA VAL A 380 -12.76 -9.68 3.51
C VAL A 380 -13.00 -8.19 3.72
N THR A 381 -12.37 -7.62 4.75
CA THR A 381 -12.49 -6.18 5.03
C THR A 381 -11.86 -5.34 3.90
N THR A 382 -10.81 -5.83 3.22
CA THR A 382 -10.27 -5.19 2.01
C THR A 382 -11.38 -4.96 0.98
N VAL A 383 -12.12 -6.01 0.65
CA VAL A 383 -13.19 -5.94 -0.37
C VAL A 383 -14.34 -5.06 0.10
N THR A 384 -14.81 -5.27 1.34
CA THR A 384 -16.01 -4.57 1.86
C THR A 384 -15.77 -3.11 2.18
N SER A 385 -14.54 -2.70 2.46
CA SER A 385 -14.18 -1.30 2.71
C SER A 385 -13.81 -0.50 1.46
N THR A 386 -13.58 -1.17 0.32
CA THR A 386 -13.19 -0.52 -0.94
C THR A 386 -14.19 0.53 -1.37
N VAL A 387 -15.48 0.16 -1.47
CA VAL A 387 -16.52 1.08 -1.95
C VAL A 387 -16.76 2.23 -0.97
N PRO A 388 -16.94 2.00 0.34
CA PRO A 388 -17.01 3.09 1.32
C PRO A 388 -15.80 4.04 1.25
N GLY A 389 -14.58 3.51 1.14
CA GLY A 389 -13.38 4.33 1.02
C GLY A 389 -13.33 5.15 -0.27
N PHE A 390 -13.72 4.54 -1.40
CA PHE A 390 -13.84 5.22 -2.68
C PHE A 390 -14.86 6.37 -2.61
N LEU A 391 -16.09 6.12 -2.13
CA LEU A 391 -17.14 7.11 -2.03
C LEU A 391 -16.76 8.25 -1.10
N TRP A 392 -16.13 7.94 0.03
CA TRP A 392 -15.66 8.95 0.97
C TRP A 392 -14.58 9.84 0.32
N ASN A 393 -13.61 9.30 -0.37
CA ASN A 393 -12.59 10.06 -1.10
C ASN A 393 -13.18 10.88 -2.25
N ARG A 394 -14.14 10.33 -3.01
CA ARG A 394 -14.87 11.04 -4.05
C ARG A 394 -15.56 12.29 -3.48
N ASP A 395 -16.21 12.15 -2.37
CA ASP A 395 -16.87 13.27 -1.70
C ASP A 395 -15.87 14.38 -1.30
N ARG A 396 -14.67 14.00 -0.87
CA ARG A 396 -13.61 15.00 -0.58
C ARG A 396 -13.12 15.69 -1.85
N LEU A 397 -12.89 14.95 -2.93
CA LEU A 397 -12.52 15.53 -4.22
C LEU A 397 -13.61 16.47 -4.77
N GLN A 398 -14.87 16.17 -4.52
CA GLN A 398 -16.01 17.02 -4.88
C GLN A 398 -16.22 18.22 -3.94
N GLY A 399 -15.39 18.37 -2.89
CA GLY A 399 -15.46 19.47 -1.94
C GLY A 399 -16.59 19.35 -0.92
N LYS A 400 -17.21 18.18 -0.76
CA LYS A 400 -18.19 17.94 0.29
C LYS A 400 -17.47 17.95 1.66
N PRO A 401 -17.98 18.67 2.67
CA PRO A 401 -17.35 18.75 3.97
C PRO A 401 -17.41 17.41 4.72
N VAL A 402 -16.47 17.20 5.64
CA VAL A 402 -16.59 16.19 6.70
C VAL A 402 -17.12 16.86 7.98
N GLN A 403 -17.73 16.08 8.84
CA GLN A 403 -17.95 16.50 10.20
C GLN A 403 -16.60 16.57 10.91
N GLY A 404 -16.19 17.76 11.34
CA GLY A 404 -14.93 17.96 12.05
C GLY A 404 -14.87 17.21 13.38
N GLY A 405 -13.66 16.97 13.87
CA GLY A 405 -13.38 16.21 15.07
C GLY A 405 -13.33 14.70 14.83
N CYS A 406 -13.30 13.96 15.93
CA CYS A 406 -13.23 12.51 15.87
C CYS A 406 -14.57 11.84 16.10
N ARG A 407 -14.83 10.80 15.34
CA ARG A 407 -15.99 9.93 15.57
C ARG A 407 -15.63 8.47 15.35
N GLU A 408 -16.26 7.61 16.12
CA GLU A 408 -16.11 6.17 16.03
C GLU A 408 -17.45 5.53 15.69
N ILE A 409 -17.48 4.75 14.61
CA ILE A 409 -18.62 3.96 14.18
C ILE A 409 -18.33 2.51 14.48
N LYS A 410 -18.94 1.98 15.54
CA LYS A 410 -18.76 0.60 15.98
C LYS A 410 -19.79 -0.30 15.33
N ASN A 411 -19.34 -1.56 15.10
CA ASN A 411 -20.21 -2.61 14.60
C ASN A 411 -20.91 -2.26 13.27
N HIS A 412 -20.23 -1.47 12.44
CA HIS A 412 -20.72 -1.25 11.09
C HIS A 412 -20.80 -2.62 10.41
N ASP A 413 -22.01 -3.11 10.25
CA ASP A 413 -22.27 -4.33 9.50
C ASP A 413 -22.11 -3.99 8.01
N ALA A 414 -20.90 -4.22 7.50
CA ALA A 414 -20.63 -4.18 6.07
C ALA A 414 -21.30 -5.34 5.33
N GLY A 415 -22.10 -6.10 6.04
CA GLY A 415 -22.95 -7.15 5.45
C GLY A 415 -23.88 -6.53 4.45
N ILE A 416 -23.35 -6.20 3.25
CA ILE A 416 -24.08 -6.13 1.97
C ILE A 416 -25.51 -5.54 2.11
N ASN A 417 -25.74 -4.67 3.09
CA ASN A 417 -26.99 -3.91 3.12
C ASN A 417 -26.84 -2.72 2.16
N SER A 418 -27.07 -2.98 0.87
CA SER A 418 -27.08 -1.98 -0.19
C SER A 418 -27.91 -0.74 0.17
N ASN A 419 -28.94 -0.90 0.98
CA ASN A 419 -29.79 0.21 1.45
C ASN A 419 -29.09 1.15 2.43
N ALA A 420 -28.04 0.72 3.13
CA ALA A 420 -27.29 1.57 4.06
C ALA A 420 -26.24 2.45 3.36
N LEU A 421 -25.85 2.08 2.13
CA LEU A 421 -24.79 2.74 1.36
C LEU A 421 -25.33 3.52 0.13
N GLY A 422 -26.64 3.47 -0.12
CA GLY A 422 -27.32 4.20 -1.19
C GLY A 422 -27.15 3.64 -2.59
N GLU A 423 -27.80 4.27 -3.58
CA GLU A 423 -27.79 3.85 -5.00
C GLU A 423 -26.38 3.82 -5.61
N ASP A 424 -25.48 4.67 -5.11
CA ASP A 424 -24.07 4.73 -5.55
C ASP A 424 -23.29 3.45 -5.22
N PHE A 425 -23.65 2.75 -4.13
CA PHE A 425 -23.02 1.47 -3.77
C PHE A 425 -23.35 0.35 -4.75
N GLU A 426 -24.61 0.23 -5.18
CA GLU A 426 -25.02 -0.75 -6.16
C GLU A 426 -24.29 -0.52 -7.49
N SER A 427 -24.13 0.73 -7.90
CA SER A 427 -23.38 1.10 -9.11
C SER A 427 -21.90 0.71 -8.99
N ALA A 428 -21.24 1.08 -7.89
CA ALA A 428 -19.82 0.76 -7.66
C ALA A 428 -19.59 -0.76 -7.46
N LEU A 429 -20.52 -1.46 -6.80
CA LEU A 429 -20.49 -2.92 -6.67
C LEU A 429 -20.75 -3.60 -8.02
N GLY A 430 -21.58 -3.02 -8.86
CA GLY A 430 -21.80 -3.45 -10.25
C GLY A 430 -20.53 -3.38 -11.07
N LEU A 431 -19.74 -2.31 -10.91
CA LEU A 431 -18.43 -2.13 -11.53
C LEU A 431 -17.43 -3.18 -11.05
N LEU A 432 -17.34 -3.42 -9.74
CA LEU A 432 -16.49 -4.49 -9.18
C LEU A 432 -16.94 -5.89 -9.63
N LYS A 433 -18.24 -6.16 -9.67
CA LYS A 433 -18.79 -7.41 -10.23
C LYS A 433 -18.47 -7.55 -11.72
N GLY A 434 -18.53 -6.47 -12.48
CA GLY A 434 -18.11 -6.42 -13.88
C GLY A 434 -16.64 -6.80 -14.04
N CYS A 435 -15.75 -6.23 -13.22
CA CYS A 435 -14.33 -6.58 -13.20
C CYS A 435 -14.10 -8.07 -12.83
N LEU A 436 -14.84 -8.61 -11.87
CA LEU A 436 -14.71 -10.00 -11.42
C LEU A 436 -15.34 -11.00 -12.41
N LEU A 437 -16.43 -10.63 -13.10
CA LEU A 437 -17.11 -11.51 -14.07
C LEU A 437 -16.38 -11.58 -15.42
N TYR A 438 -15.65 -10.51 -15.80
CA TYR A 438 -14.79 -10.53 -17.00
C TYR A 438 -13.57 -11.44 -16.85
N THR A 439 -13.25 -11.88 -15.64
CA THR A 439 -12.18 -12.85 -15.35
C THR A 439 -12.62 -14.31 -15.44
N SER A 440 -13.91 -14.59 -15.61
CA SER A 440 -14.44 -15.95 -15.81
C SER A 440 -14.60 -16.24 -17.30
N PRO A 441 -13.97 -17.28 -17.86
CA PRO A 441 -14.20 -17.66 -19.24
C PRO A 441 -15.69 -17.98 -19.44
N SER A 442 -16.28 -17.42 -20.49
CA SER A 442 -17.65 -17.74 -20.89
C SER A 442 -17.75 -19.25 -21.12
N PRO A 443 -18.84 -19.90 -20.71
CA PRO A 443 -19.09 -21.32 -21.03
C PRO A 443 -19.08 -21.65 -22.54
N ARG A 444 -19.08 -20.64 -23.43
CA ARG A 444 -18.98 -20.78 -24.88
C ARG A 444 -17.55 -20.99 -25.40
N ASP A 445 -16.52 -20.65 -24.58
CA ASP A 445 -15.11 -20.77 -24.98
C ASP A 445 -14.50 -22.14 -24.63
N LEU A 446 -15.30 -23.04 -24.06
CA LEU A 446 -14.90 -24.40 -23.69
C LEU A 446 -15.42 -25.48 -24.70
N SER A 447 -15.94 -25.06 -25.85
CA SER A 447 -16.49 -25.98 -26.87
C SER A 447 -15.76 -25.84 -28.21
N THR A 448 -14.43 -25.96 -28.21
CA THR A 448 -13.67 -26.34 -29.43
C THR A 448 -12.47 -27.20 -29.01
#